data_b23eacebb108409e36b3cdbba5e90206
#
_entry.id   b23eacebb108409e36b3cdbba5e90206
#
_cell.length_a   1.000
_cell.length_b   1.000
_cell.length_c   1.000
_cell.angle_alpha   90.00
_cell.angle_beta   90.00
_cell.angle_gamma   90.00
#
_symmetry.space_group_name_H-M   'P 1'
#
loop_
_entity.id
_entity.type
_entity.pdbx_description
1 polymer ?
#
loop_
_entity_poly.entity_id
_entity_poly.type
_entity_poly.pdbx_seq_one_letter_code
_entity_poly.pdbx_strand_id
1 'polypeptide(L)'
;MPAYLIVQQTIRDAEKLEEYRVKVTPVLAKYGARFLTKGAGHKLLAGAGALPERMAIVEFPDMATLIAWYNSAEYQPLIALRQSAVDPNTEALITLEGA
;
A
#
# COMPACT_ATOMS: atom_id res chain seq x y z
N MET A 1 -8.12 17.89 -3.23
CA MET A 1 -8.84 16.65 -2.88
C MET A 1 -7.85 15.53 -2.60
N PRO A 2 -7.86 14.94 -1.42
CA PRO A 2 -6.95 13.83 -1.15
C PRO A 2 -7.30 12.62 -2.02
N ALA A 3 -6.31 11.75 -2.18
CA ALA A 3 -6.49 10.46 -2.80
C ALA A 3 -5.93 9.39 -1.88
N TYR A 4 -6.46 8.18 -2.00
CA TYR A 4 -6.09 7.09 -1.12
C TYR A 4 -5.63 5.89 -1.91
N LEU A 5 -4.60 5.24 -1.41
CA LEU A 5 -4.15 3.95 -1.90
C LEU A 5 -4.61 2.90 -0.88
N ILE A 6 -5.45 1.97 -1.33
CA ILE A 6 -5.90 0.85 -0.50
C ILE A 6 -5.01 -0.34 -0.83
N VAL A 7 -4.31 -0.83 0.17
CA VAL A 7 -3.36 -1.95 0.03
C VAL A 7 -3.98 -3.19 0.66
N GLN A 8 -4.05 -4.28 -0.10
CA GLN A 8 -4.51 -5.59 0.39
C GLN A 8 -3.45 -6.62 0.06
N GLN A 9 -2.98 -7.36 1.07
CA GLN A 9 -1.85 -8.26 0.90
C GLN A 9 -1.97 -9.48 1.81
N THR A 10 -1.45 -10.62 1.31
CA THR A 10 -1.13 -11.79 2.10
C THR A 10 0.39 -11.85 2.25
N ILE A 11 0.89 -11.84 3.47
CA ILE A 11 2.33 -11.73 3.74
C ILE A 11 2.98 -13.12 3.59
N ARG A 12 4.04 -13.19 2.77
CA ARG A 12 4.85 -14.41 2.62
C ARG A 12 6.20 -14.32 3.30
N ASP A 13 6.78 -13.12 3.32
CA ASP A 13 8.09 -12.88 3.92
C ASP A 13 8.03 -11.58 4.72
N ALA A 14 7.84 -11.71 6.02
CA ALA A 14 7.70 -10.56 6.90
C ALA A 14 8.96 -9.70 6.97
N GLU A 15 10.14 -10.29 6.84
CA GLU A 15 11.40 -9.54 6.87
C GLU A 15 11.55 -8.67 5.62
N LYS A 16 11.20 -9.21 4.45
CA LYS A 16 11.22 -8.45 3.20
C LYS A 16 10.17 -7.36 3.19
N LEU A 17 9.00 -7.62 3.78
CA LEU A 17 7.96 -6.60 3.90
C LEU A 17 8.42 -5.45 4.78
N GLU A 18 9.10 -5.74 5.88
CA GLU A 18 9.67 -4.72 6.75
C GLU A 18 10.77 -3.93 6.04
N GLU A 19 11.63 -4.60 5.27
CA GLU A 19 12.63 -3.93 4.45
C GLU A 19 11.98 -2.99 3.44
N TYR A 20 10.93 -3.45 2.77
CA TYR A 20 10.14 -2.63 1.85
C TYR A 20 9.57 -1.41 2.57
N ARG A 21 8.96 -1.60 3.73
CA ARG A 21 8.35 -0.52 4.49
C ARG A 21 9.36 0.55 4.89
N VAL A 22 10.54 0.13 5.34
CA VAL A 22 11.63 1.06 5.71
C VAL A 22 12.08 1.86 4.50
N LYS A 23 12.18 1.23 3.33
CA LYS A 23 12.67 1.89 2.11
C LYS A 23 11.62 2.77 1.46
N VAL A 24 10.34 2.39 1.50
CA VAL A 24 9.28 3.14 0.83
C VAL A 24 8.85 4.38 1.63
N THR A 25 8.96 4.35 2.95
CA THR A 25 8.49 5.44 3.80
C THR A 25 9.10 6.81 3.43
N PRO A 26 10.43 6.94 3.25
CA PRO A 26 10.97 8.24 2.85
C PRO A 26 10.57 8.64 1.42
N VAL A 27 10.35 7.69 0.52
CA VAL A 27 9.87 7.98 -0.83
C VAL A 27 8.43 8.51 -0.77
N LEU A 28 7.56 7.87 0.01
CA LEU A 28 6.20 8.35 0.24
C LEU A 28 6.19 9.77 0.82
N ALA A 29 7.05 10.05 1.79
CA ALA A 29 7.14 11.35 2.42
C ALA A 29 7.46 12.46 1.41
N LYS A 30 8.30 12.20 0.42
CA LYS A 30 8.62 13.15 -0.65
C LYS A 30 7.38 13.56 -1.45
N TYR A 31 6.41 12.69 -1.57
CA TYR A 31 5.17 12.93 -2.29
C TYR A 31 4.04 13.39 -1.37
N GLY A 32 4.36 13.73 -0.14
CA GLY A 32 3.37 14.19 0.83
C GLY A 32 2.39 13.11 1.29
N ALA A 33 2.77 11.85 1.14
CA ALA A 33 1.94 10.72 1.49
C ALA A 33 2.23 10.22 2.89
N ARG A 34 1.22 9.61 3.52
CA ARG A 34 1.36 9.02 4.85
C ARG A 34 0.42 7.83 5.03
N PHE A 35 0.85 6.87 5.82
CA PHE A 35 -0.03 5.77 6.24
C PHE A 35 -1.07 6.29 7.24
N LEU A 36 -2.33 5.95 6.99
CA LEU A 36 -3.45 6.27 7.90
C LEU A 36 -3.76 5.11 8.85
N THR A 37 -3.37 3.90 8.49
CA THR A 37 -3.67 2.70 9.27
C THR A 37 -2.42 1.84 9.45
N LYS A 38 -2.47 0.95 10.43
CA LYS A 38 -1.37 0.00 10.70
C LYS A 38 -1.41 -1.23 9.79
N GLY A 39 -2.50 -1.41 9.04
CA GLY A 39 -2.65 -2.56 8.17
C GLY A 39 -3.15 -3.83 8.85
N ALA A 40 -3.72 -3.71 10.05
CA ALA A 40 -4.24 -4.83 10.83
C ALA A 40 -5.49 -4.43 11.61
N GLY A 41 -6.15 -5.40 12.23
CA GLY A 41 -7.30 -5.12 13.09
C GLY A 41 -8.63 -4.98 12.35
N HIS A 42 -8.67 -5.33 11.07
CA HIS A 42 -9.89 -5.26 10.27
C HIS A 42 -10.85 -6.40 10.59
N LYS A 43 -12.16 -6.12 10.44
CA LYS A 43 -13.23 -7.09 10.69
C LYS A 43 -14.23 -7.04 9.56
N LEU A 44 -14.76 -8.21 9.19
CA LEU A 44 -15.88 -8.29 8.26
C LEU A 44 -17.17 -8.07 9.03
N LEU A 45 -17.91 -7.01 8.70
CA LEU A 45 -19.20 -6.72 9.33
C LEU A 45 -20.35 -7.35 8.57
N ALA A 46 -20.22 -7.49 7.26
CA ALA A 46 -21.26 -8.07 6.41
C ALA A 46 -20.58 -8.61 5.15
N GLY A 47 -21.27 -9.54 4.48
CA GLY A 47 -20.75 -10.15 3.27
C GLY A 47 -20.09 -11.49 3.55
N ALA A 48 -19.32 -11.98 2.58
CA ALA A 48 -18.64 -13.27 2.65
C ALA A 48 -17.29 -13.21 1.96
N GLY A 49 -16.44 -14.17 2.25
CA GLY A 49 -15.13 -14.29 1.63
C GLY A 49 -14.00 -14.15 2.62
N ALA A 50 -12.80 -14.54 2.17
CA ALA A 50 -11.60 -14.43 2.98
C ALA A 50 -11.13 -12.98 3.04
N LEU A 51 -10.71 -12.54 4.23
CA LEU A 51 -10.12 -11.21 4.40
C LEU A 51 -8.60 -11.29 4.12
N PRO A 52 -8.01 -10.25 3.50
CA PRO A 52 -6.56 -10.18 3.37
C PRO A 52 -5.93 -10.04 4.76
N GLU A 53 -4.73 -10.61 4.92
CA GLU A 53 -4.00 -10.50 6.18
C GLU A 53 -3.66 -9.06 6.53
N ARG A 54 -3.31 -8.27 5.52
CA ARG A 54 -2.95 -6.87 5.69
C ARG A 54 -3.81 -6.00 4.80
N MET A 55 -4.41 -4.98 5.41
CA MET A 55 -5.11 -3.93 4.70
C MET A 55 -4.61 -2.59 5.23
N ALA A 56 -4.07 -1.77 4.35
CA ALA A 56 -3.54 -0.47 4.74
C ALA A 56 -4.15 0.62 3.86
N ILE A 57 -4.21 1.83 4.41
CA ILE A 57 -4.64 3.01 3.66
C ILE A 57 -3.51 4.02 3.71
N VAL A 58 -3.11 4.49 2.54
CA VAL A 58 -2.10 5.54 2.40
C VAL A 58 -2.79 6.76 1.80
N GLU A 59 -2.64 7.91 2.44
CA GLU A 59 -3.21 9.16 1.96
C GLU A 59 -2.18 9.94 1.15
N PHE A 60 -2.61 10.46 0.00
CA PHE A 60 -1.83 11.37 -0.85
C PHE A 60 -2.57 12.70 -0.97
N PRO A 61 -1.84 13.81 -1.26
CA PRO A 61 -2.50 15.12 -1.42
C PRO A 61 -3.55 15.14 -2.53
N ASP A 62 -3.31 14.40 -3.62
CA ASP A 62 -4.22 14.28 -4.76
C ASP A 62 -3.87 13.05 -5.59
N MET A 63 -4.74 12.71 -6.54
CA MET A 63 -4.57 11.52 -7.38
C MET A 63 -3.36 11.66 -8.32
N ALA A 64 -3.12 12.84 -8.86
CA ALA A 64 -1.97 13.04 -9.75
C ALA A 64 -0.66 12.75 -9.04
N THR A 65 -0.53 13.17 -7.78
CA THR A 65 0.64 12.92 -6.95
C THR A 65 0.79 11.44 -6.64
N LEU A 66 -0.32 10.74 -6.35
CA LEU A 66 -0.32 9.30 -6.11
C LEU A 66 0.21 8.55 -7.33
N ILE A 67 -0.31 8.86 -8.51
CA ILE A 67 0.11 8.22 -9.76
C ILE A 67 1.58 8.56 -10.07
N ALA A 68 2.00 9.80 -9.83
CA ALA A 68 3.38 10.21 -10.04
C ALA A 68 4.34 9.43 -9.12
N TRP A 69 3.97 9.20 -7.87
CA TRP A 69 4.73 8.37 -6.95
C TRP A 69 4.87 6.94 -7.48
N TYR A 70 3.76 6.32 -7.87
CA TYR A 70 3.76 4.93 -8.33
C TYR A 70 4.66 4.73 -9.55
N ASN A 71 4.71 5.72 -10.44
CA ASN A 71 5.51 5.68 -11.66
C ASN A 71 6.91 6.28 -11.50
N SER A 72 7.27 6.75 -10.31
CA SER A 72 8.56 7.41 -10.09
C SER A 72 9.73 6.45 -10.22
N ALA A 73 10.88 6.96 -10.65
CA ALA A 73 12.12 6.19 -10.72
C ALA A 73 12.55 5.68 -9.34
N GLU A 74 12.23 6.41 -8.28
CA GLU A 74 12.58 6.04 -6.91
C GLU A 74 11.77 4.84 -6.42
N TYR A 75 10.52 4.73 -6.86
CA TYR A 75 9.65 3.63 -6.44
C TYR A 75 9.85 2.34 -7.25
N GLN A 76 10.23 2.45 -8.53
CA GLN A 76 10.32 1.27 -9.40
C GLN A 76 11.14 0.12 -8.82
N PRO A 77 12.35 0.33 -8.24
CA PRO A 77 13.09 -0.79 -7.66
C PRO A 77 12.42 -1.41 -6.45
N LEU A 78 11.52 -0.70 -5.79
CA LEU A 78 10.81 -1.21 -4.60
C LEU A 78 9.64 -2.14 -4.96
N ILE A 79 9.15 -2.08 -6.19
CA ILE A 79 8.05 -2.95 -6.64
C ILE A 79 8.46 -4.43 -6.57
N ALA A 80 9.65 -4.77 -7.07
CA ALA A 80 10.14 -6.14 -7.01
C ALA A 80 10.29 -6.63 -5.56
N LEU A 81 10.79 -5.78 -4.68
CA LEU A 81 10.90 -6.11 -3.25
C LEU A 81 9.53 -6.35 -2.63
N ARG A 82 8.55 -5.48 -2.90
CA ARG A 82 7.18 -5.65 -2.44
C ARG A 82 6.60 -6.99 -2.92
N GLN A 83 6.74 -7.28 -4.21
CA GLN A 83 6.21 -8.52 -4.80
C GLN A 83 6.87 -9.77 -4.24
N SER A 84 8.13 -9.68 -3.83
CA SER A 84 8.82 -10.81 -3.20
C SER A 84 8.36 -11.06 -1.76
N ALA A 85 7.75 -10.07 -1.13
CA ALA A 85 7.32 -10.14 0.27
C ALA A 85 5.90 -10.63 0.46
N VAL A 86 5.07 -10.61 -0.58
CA VAL A 86 3.64 -10.90 -0.51
C VAL A 86 3.23 -11.91 -1.58
N ASP A 87 2.03 -12.47 -1.42
CA ASP A 87 1.44 -13.35 -2.44
C ASP A 87 0.93 -12.49 -3.61
N PRO A 88 1.53 -12.61 -4.80
CA PRO A 88 1.11 -11.80 -5.94
C PRO A 88 -0.30 -12.12 -6.44
N ASN A 89 -0.82 -13.31 -6.13
CA ASN A 89 -2.15 -13.71 -6.57
C ASN A 89 -3.27 -13.07 -5.73
N THR A 90 -2.95 -12.56 -4.55
CA THR A 90 -3.93 -11.95 -3.65
C THR A 90 -3.65 -10.48 -3.38
N GLU A 91 -2.55 -9.95 -3.89
CA GLU A 91 -2.23 -8.53 -3.72
C GLU A 91 -3.16 -7.66 -4.55
N ALA A 92 -3.65 -6.59 -3.95
CA ALA A 92 -4.38 -5.55 -4.66
C ALA A 92 -3.97 -4.18 -4.11
N LEU A 93 -3.60 -3.29 -5.02
CA LEU A 93 -3.36 -1.88 -4.75
C LEU A 93 -4.39 -1.09 -5.53
N ILE A 94 -5.29 -0.44 -4.82
CA ILE A 94 -6.48 0.20 -5.40
C ILE A 94 -6.45 1.68 -5.04
N THR A 95 -6.73 2.53 -6.02
CA THR A 95 -6.81 3.97 -5.77
C THR A 95 -8.26 4.40 -5.56
N LEU A 96 -8.47 5.35 -4.65
CA LEU A 96 -9.77 5.98 -4.42
C LEU A 96 -9.58 7.49 -4.33
N GLU A 97 -10.51 8.23 -4.90
CA GLU A 97 -10.57 9.68 -4.69
C GLU A 97 -11.25 10.00 -3.38
N GLY A 98 -10.75 11.03 -2.70
CA GLY A 98 -11.41 11.55 -1.51
C GLY A 98 -12.69 12.30 -1.84
N ALA A 99 -13.52 12.46 -0.85
CA ALA A 99 -14.79 13.17 -0.99
C ALA A 99 -14.59 14.69 -1.17
#